data_0cd984209e8542a52c8cb859544ff002
#
_entry.id   0cd984209e8542a52c8cb859544ff002
#
_cell.length_a   1.000
_cell.length_b   1.000
_cell.length_c   1.000
_cell.angle_alpha   90.00
_cell.angle_beta   90.00
_cell.angle_gamma   90.00
#
_symmetry.space_group_name_H-M   'P 1'
#
loop_
_entity.id
_entity.type
_entity.pdbx_description
1 polymer ?
#
loop_
_entity_poly.entity_id
_entity_poly.type
_entity_poly.pdbx_seq_one_letter_code
_entity_poly.pdbx_strand_id
1 'polypeptide(L)'
;RLVGSEMCIRDRECLGVLLTTTQLPSAARSVVINVETVCKIAEAVDEKKPCISKNMTVRGKLNGGNEAHVFFDVPVGVSVGEMIEKAGGIDGKYGEIIMGGAFTGKSTTLDAPTTKTTGAILVTVEFPDLHGATMGILVCACGGSEERMREIASKMNAKVVSMCKCKQAIENKPGAPLKCLRPGNCP
;
A
#
# COMPACT_ATOMS: atom_id res chain seq x y z
N ARG A 1 -5.86 0.66 -7.25
CA ARG A 1 -6.27 1.87 -6.53
C ARG A 1 -7.66 1.64 -5.94
N LEU A 2 -7.70 1.03 -4.75
CA LEU A 2 -8.93 0.84 -3.96
C LEU A 2 -9.48 2.16 -3.38
N VAL A 3 -8.84 3.28 -3.73
CA VAL A 3 -9.11 4.61 -3.19
C VAL A 3 -10.55 5.07 -3.44
N GLY A 4 -11.18 4.65 -4.54
CA GLY A 4 -12.53 5.08 -4.84
C GLY A 4 -13.61 4.40 -4.02
N SER A 5 -13.52 3.08 -3.79
CA SER A 5 -14.58 2.32 -3.13
C SER A 5 -14.64 2.58 -1.62
N GLU A 6 -13.50 2.65 -0.96
CA GLU A 6 -13.45 2.85 0.50
C GLU A 6 -13.87 4.26 0.89
N MET A 7 -13.46 5.28 0.13
CA MET A 7 -13.87 6.66 0.35
C MET A 7 -15.35 6.87 0.01
N CYS A 8 -15.86 6.27 -1.07
CA CYS A 8 -17.28 6.33 -1.42
C CYS A 8 -18.17 5.66 -0.37
N ILE A 9 -17.72 4.58 0.26
CA ILE A 9 -18.46 3.93 1.35
C ILE A 9 -18.52 4.87 2.56
N ARG A 10 -17.42 5.47 2.96
CA ARG A 10 -17.36 6.40 4.09
C ARG A 10 -18.20 7.65 3.85
N ASP A 11 -18.12 8.23 2.67
CA ASP A 11 -18.90 9.42 2.30
C ASP A 11 -20.41 9.12 2.36
N ARG A 12 -20.82 7.95 1.88
CA ARG A 12 -22.20 7.50 1.94
C ARG A 12 -22.68 7.26 3.37
N GLU A 13 -21.88 6.53 4.17
CA GLU A 13 -22.25 6.16 5.55
C GLU A 13 -22.23 7.38 6.50
N CYS A 14 -21.22 8.25 6.37
CA CYS A 14 -21.03 9.37 7.29
C CYS A 14 -21.75 10.64 6.87
N LEU A 15 -21.88 10.89 5.55
CA LEU A 15 -22.40 12.16 5.04
C LEU A 15 -23.71 12.01 4.27
N GLY A 16 -24.17 10.78 3.99
CA GLY A 16 -25.35 10.52 3.20
C GLY A 16 -25.19 10.90 1.72
N VAL A 17 -23.99 11.20 1.26
CA VAL A 17 -23.69 11.63 -0.11
C VAL A 17 -23.05 10.52 -0.90
N LEU A 18 -23.57 10.23 -2.08
CA LEU A 18 -22.98 9.27 -3.00
C LEU A 18 -22.03 9.98 -3.96
N LEU A 19 -20.73 9.79 -3.77
CA LEU A 19 -19.71 10.26 -4.70
C LEU A 19 -19.45 9.21 -5.79
N THR A 20 -19.19 9.66 -7.00
CA THR A 20 -18.78 8.79 -8.11
C THR A 20 -17.30 8.41 -7.96
N THR A 21 -16.87 7.35 -8.64
CA THR A 21 -15.48 6.86 -8.61
C THR A 21 -14.43 7.88 -9.09
N THR A 22 -14.85 8.94 -9.73
CA THR A 22 -14.00 10.02 -10.26
C THR A 22 -14.02 11.29 -9.41
N GLN A 23 -14.95 11.40 -8.48
CA GLN A 23 -15.07 12.55 -7.57
C GLN A 23 -14.22 12.40 -6.34
N LEU A 24 -13.71 13.51 -5.83
CA LEU A 24 -12.99 13.58 -4.56
C LEU A 24 -13.97 13.93 -3.43
N PRO A 25 -13.64 13.63 -2.16
CA PRO A 25 -14.46 14.00 -1.00
C PRO A 25 -14.76 15.51 -0.93
N SER A 26 -13.89 16.34 -1.50
CA SER A 26 -14.09 17.80 -1.61
C SER A 26 -15.35 18.17 -2.39
N ALA A 27 -15.85 17.32 -3.29
CA ALA A 27 -17.12 17.53 -3.98
C ALA A 27 -18.32 17.46 -3.01
N ALA A 28 -18.18 16.74 -1.91
CA ALA A 28 -19.13 16.73 -0.79
C ALA A 28 -18.78 17.75 0.31
N ARG A 29 -17.91 18.74 0.01
CA ARG A 29 -17.39 19.74 0.95
C ARG A 29 -16.75 19.11 2.22
N SER A 30 -16.14 17.95 2.05
CA SER A 30 -15.56 17.18 3.15
C SER A 30 -14.10 16.86 2.87
N VAL A 31 -13.35 16.65 3.95
CA VAL A 31 -11.96 16.20 3.92
C VAL A 31 -11.86 14.92 4.72
N VAL A 32 -11.29 13.86 4.14
CA VAL A 32 -11.02 12.61 4.84
C VAL A 32 -9.58 12.65 5.34
N ILE A 33 -9.41 12.64 6.65
CA ILE A 33 -8.11 12.69 7.32
C ILE A 33 -7.99 11.47 8.23
N ASN A 34 -6.80 10.88 8.28
CA ASN A 34 -6.48 9.84 9.24
C ASN A 34 -6.51 10.41 10.66
N VAL A 35 -7.11 9.68 11.61
CA VAL A 35 -7.26 10.12 13.01
C VAL A 35 -5.91 10.46 13.66
N GLU A 36 -4.87 9.69 13.42
CA GLU A 36 -3.53 9.99 13.94
C GLU A 36 -2.99 11.32 13.39
N THR A 37 -3.26 11.62 12.12
CA THR A 37 -2.88 12.93 11.55
C THR A 37 -3.58 14.07 12.28
N VAL A 38 -4.86 13.91 12.62
CA VAL A 38 -5.60 14.92 13.40
C VAL A 38 -5.00 15.09 14.79
N CYS A 39 -4.68 13.99 15.48
CA CYS A 39 -4.01 14.03 16.78
C CYS A 39 -2.66 14.76 16.71
N LYS A 40 -1.83 14.44 15.70
CA LYS A 40 -0.53 15.10 15.52
C LYS A 40 -0.67 16.59 15.14
N ILE A 41 -1.73 16.99 14.46
CA ILE A 41 -2.03 18.41 14.23
C ILE A 41 -2.36 19.11 15.54
N ALA A 42 -3.20 18.52 16.38
CA ALA A 42 -3.55 19.07 17.69
C ALA A 42 -2.29 19.22 18.57
N GLU A 43 -1.47 18.18 18.71
CA GLU A 43 -0.19 18.21 19.42
C GLU A 43 0.71 19.35 18.90
N ALA A 44 0.78 19.53 17.57
CA ALA A 44 1.61 20.57 16.98
C ALA A 44 1.08 22.00 17.23
N VAL A 45 -0.24 22.18 17.22
CA VAL A 45 -0.86 23.51 17.41
C VAL A 45 -0.88 23.89 18.88
N ASP A 46 -1.33 22.97 19.75
CA ASP A 46 -1.57 23.26 21.16
C ASP A 46 -0.28 23.15 22.00
N GLU A 47 0.48 22.09 21.77
CA GLU A 47 1.66 21.74 22.56
C GLU A 47 2.98 22.17 21.90
N LYS A 48 2.94 22.67 20.65
CA LYS A 48 4.14 22.98 19.83
C LYS A 48 5.07 21.79 19.64
N LYS A 49 4.53 20.56 19.73
CA LYS A 49 5.27 19.31 19.60
C LYS A 49 5.47 18.94 18.13
N PRO A 50 6.71 18.76 17.66
CA PRO A 50 6.95 18.34 16.29
C PRO A 50 6.55 16.87 16.08
N CYS A 51 6.10 16.52 14.87
CA CYS A 51 5.81 15.14 14.50
C CYS A 51 7.13 14.39 14.22
N ILE A 52 7.70 13.78 15.26
CA ILE A 52 8.94 13.00 15.24
C ILE A 52 8.73 11.53 15.57
N SER A 53 7.52 11.14 15.92
CA SER A 53 7.13 9.77 16.22
C SER A 53 5.85 9.38 15.47
N LYS A 54 5.64 8.08 15.33
CA LYS A 54 4.52 7.51 14.61
C LYS A 54 4.01 6.27 15.31
N ASN A 55 2.69 6.06 15.30
CA ASN A 55 2.11 4.79 15.68
C ASN A 55 2.10 3.87 14.45
N MET A 56 2.45 2.60 14.63
CA MET A 56 2.49 1.67 13.52
C MET A 56 2.14 0.25 13.94
N THR A 57 1.70 -0.54 12.98
CA THR A 57 1.38 -1.95 13.15
C THR A 57 2.34 -2.78 12.34
N VAL A 58 2.91 -3.80 12.94
CA VAL A 58 3.70 -4.83 12.25
C VAL A 58 2.89 -6.12 12.25
N ARG A 59 2.74 -6.74 11.08
CA ARG A 59 1.96 -7.96 10.91
C ARG A 59 2.51 -8.82 9.78
N GLY A 60 2.09 -10.07 9.76
CA GLY A 60 2.36 -10.99 8.66
C GLY A 60 3.07 -12.25 9.13
N LYS A 61 4.02 -12.74 8.34
CA LYS A 61 4.77 -13.96 8.63
C LYS A 61 5.86 -13.71 9.69
N LEU A 62 5.43 -13.66 10.95
CA LEU A 62 6.27 -13.39 12.11
C LEU A 62 6.29 -14.59 13.06
N ASN A 63 7.35 -14.72 13.84
CA ASN A 63 7.40 -15.68 14.92
C ASN A 63 6.31 -15.34 15.95
N GLY A 64 5.54 -16.32 16.39
CA GLY A 64 4.41 -16.12 17.30
C GLY A 64 3.05 -16.06 16.60
N GLY A 65 2.99 -16.16 15.28
CA GLY A 65 1.75 -16.27 14.53
C GLY A 65 1.36 -15.00 13.77
N ASN A 66 0.11 -14.97 13.30
CA ASN A 66 -0.38 -13.89 12.43
C ASN A 66 -1.08 -12.76 13.22
N GLU A 67 -0.68 -12.54 14.46
CA GLU A 67 -1.22 -11.45 15.26
C GLU A 67 -0.63 -10.08 14.83
N ALA A 68 -1.37 -9.03 15.10
CA ALA A 68 -0.94 -7.67 14.81
C ALA A 68 -0.19 -7.10 16.04
N HIS A 69 1.06 -6.75 15.86
CA HIS A 69 1.86 -6.07 16.88
C HIS A 69 1.74 -4.56 16.70
N VAL A 70 1.17 -3.88 17.67
CA VAL A 70 0.97 -2.43 17.64
C VAL A 70 2.03 -1.74 18.48
N PHE A 71 2.71 -0.78 17.87
CA PHE A 71 3.74 0.03 18.51
C PHE A 71 3.31 1.49 18.53
N PHE A 72 3.46 2.12 19.67
CA PHE A 72 3.13 3.53 19.87
C PHE A 72 4.41 4.37 19.95
N ASP A 73 4.32 5.62 19.49
CA ASP A 73 5.39 6.62 19.58
C ASP A 73 6.76 6.16 19.07
N VAL A 74 6.76 5.34 18.02
CA VAL A 74 7.99 4.89 17.36
C VAL A 74 8.68 6.09 16.70
N PRO A 75 9.95 6.36 17.03
CA PRO A 75 10.69 7.44 16.37
C PRO A 75 10.76 7.25 14.86
N VAL A 76 10.57 8.32 14.11
CA VAL A 76 10.76 8.31 12.66
C VAL A 76 12.25 8.08 12.35
N GLY A 77 12.53 7.17 11.42
CA GLY A 77 13.90 6.82 11.05
C GLY A 77 14.37 5.47 11.60
N VAL A 78 13.63 4.83 12.50
CA VAL A 78 13.89 3.45 12.92
C VAL A 78 13.80 2.52 11.71
N SER A 79 14.70 1.56 11.57
CA SER A 79 14.69 0.65 10.45
C SER A 79 13.48 -0.30 10.47
N VAL A 80 13.04 -0.71 9.30
CA VAL A 80 11.96 -1.70 9.16
C VAL A 80 12.36 -3.02 9.82
N GLY A 81 13.63 -3.43 9.70
CA GLY A 81 14.16 -4.63 10.33
C GLY A 81 14.06 -4.60 11.84
N GLU A 82 14.45 -3.48 12.46
CA GLU A 82 14.34 -3.31 13.93
C GLU A 82 12.88 -3.44 14.40
N MET A 83 11.94 -2.90 13.65
CA MET A 83 10.53 -3.03 13.99
C MET A 83 10.01 -4.46 13.85
N ILE A 84 10.49 -5.18 12.84
CA ILE A 84 10.15 -6.60 12.65
C ILE A 84 10.76 -7.45 13.78
N GLU A 85 12.01 -7.20 14.16
CA GLU A 85 12.65 -7.89 15.28
C GLU A 85 11.91 -7.66 16.61
N LYS A 86 11.48 -6.42 16.88
CA LYS A 86 10.65 -6.10 18.05
C LYS A 86 9.29 -6.80 18.03
N ALA A 87 8.78 -7.15 16.84
CA ALA A 87 7.54 -7.90 16.66
C ALA A 87 7.74 -9.43 16.71
N GLY A 88 8.93 -9.91 17.07
CA GLY A 88 9.26 -11.33 17.20
C GLY A 88 10.12 -11.90 16.08
N GLY A 89 10.48 -11.09 15.08
CA GLY A 89 11.27 -11.53 13.92
C GLY A 89 10.47 -12.29 12.87
N ILE A 90 11.09 -12.57 11.74
CA ILE A 90 10.47 -13.26 10.61
C ILE A 90 10.46 -14.77 10.83
N ASP A 91 9.32 -15.40 10.57
CA ASP A 91 9.17 -16.86 10.60
C ASP A 91 9.59 -17.50 9.26
N GLY A 92 10.84 -17.91 9.17
CA GLY A 92 11.39 -18.63 8.03
C GLY A 92 11.45 -17.80 6.74
N LYS A 93 11.08 -18.41 5.61
CA LYS A 93 11.08 -17.72 4.31
C LYS A 93 9.87 -16.82 4.15
N TYR A 94 10.05 -15.67 3.53
CA TYR A 94 9.00 -14.70 3.24
C TYR A 94 9.05 -14.23 1.79
N GLY A 95 7.97 -13.65 1.30
CA GLY A 95 7.88 -13.11 -0.05
C GLY A 95 8.49 -11.73 -0.14
N GLU A 96 7.89 -10.78 0.53
CA GLU A 96 8.29 -9.37 0.53
C GLU A 96 7.97 -8.70 1.87
N ILE A 97 8.63 -7.59 2.10
CA ILE A 97 8.29 -6.65 3.15
C ILE A 97 7.60 -5.46 2.50
N ILE A 98 6.42 -5.11 2.98
CA ILE A 98 5.63 -3.99 2.48
C ILE A 98 5.55 -2.93 3.57
N MET A 99 5.99 -1.73 3.27
CA MET A 99 5.84 -0.56 4.13
C MET A 99 4.57 0.21 3.73
N GLY A 100 3.62 0.30 4.63
CA GLY A 100 2.27 0.82 4.42
C GLY A 100 1.19 -0.24 4.51
N GLY A 101 -0.01 0.05 4.02
CA GLY A 101 -1.12 -0.91 4.00
C GLY A 101 -0.95 -2.00 2.94
N ALA A 102 -1.64 -3.13 3.10
CA ALA A 102 -1.56 -4.28 2.20
C ALA A 102 -1.88 -3.94 0.73
N PHE A 103 -2.70 -2.92 0.48
CA PHE A 103 -3.14 -2.53 -0.86
C PHE A 103 -2.44 -1.29 -1.42
N THR A 104 -1.94 -0.42 -0.57
CA THR A 104 -1.34 0.87 -0.96
C THR A 104 0.12 0.99 -0.58
N GLY A 105 0.64 0.04 0.18
CA GLY A 105 2.04 -0.02 0.59
C GLY A 105 2.98 -0.31 -0.57
N LYS A 106 4.25 -0.11 -0.33
CA LYS A 106 5.32 -0.37 -1.30
C LYS A 106 6.27 -1.41 -0.74
N SER A 107 6.79 -2.25 -1.62
CA SER A 107 7.90 -3.16 -1.28
C SER A 107 9.09 -2.36 -0.77
N THR A 108 9.73 -2.87 0.27
CA THR A 108 10.85 -2.22 0.96
C THR A 108 11.87 -3.24 1.42
N THR A 109 12.99 -2.77 1.93
CA THR A 109 14.07 -3.58 2.50
C THR A 109 14.09 -3.46 4.03
N LEU A 110 14.81 -4.36 4.70
CA LEU A 110 14.97 -4.34 6.16
C LEU A 110 15.68 -3.07 6.66
N ASP A 111 16.62 -2.54 5.86
CA ASP A 111 17.39 -1.35 6.21
C ASP A 111 16.64 -0.03 5.97
N ALA A 112 15.51 -0.09 5.28
CA ALA A 112 14.74 1.11 4.98
C ALA A 112 14.23 1.78 6.26
N PRO A 113 14.36 3.13 6.37
CA PRO A 113 13.87 3.84 7.53
C PRO A 113 12.35 4.00 7.50
N THR A 114 11.73 3.94 8.67
CA THR A 114 10.33 4.33 8.83
C THR A 114 10.19 5.84 8.63
N THR A 115 9.05 6.24 8.08
CA THR A 115 8.77 7.65 7.75
C THR A 115 7.50 8.15 8.46
N LYS A 116 7.24 9.44 8.39
CA LYS A 116 6.00 10.04 8.92
C LYS A 116 4.72 9.46 8.29
N THR A 117 4.83 8.80 7.15
CA THR A 117 3.71 8.16 6.46
C THR A 117 3.64 6.65 6.68
N THR A 118 4.58 6.06 7.42
CA THR A 118 4.62 4.63 7.72
C THR A 118 3.63 4.30 8.83
N GLY A 119 2.45 3.79 8.48
CA GLY A 119 1.45 3.35 9.46
C GLY A 119 1.44 1.84 9.69
N ALA A 120 2.07 1.08 8.80
CA ALA A 120 2.16 -0.37 8.93
C ALA A 120 3.41 -0.94 8.24
N ILE A 121 3.84 -2.11 8.71
CA ILE A 121 4.84 -2.97 8.08
C ILE A 121 4.21 -4.35 7.96
N LEU A 122 4.22 -4.91 6.76
CA LEU A 122 3.66 -6.23 6.49
C LEU A 122 4.73 -7.15 5.92
N VAL A 123 4.98 -8.27 6.58
CA VAL A 123 5.81 -9.36 6.07
C VAL A 123 4.91 -10.35 5.35
N THR A 124 5.02 -10.46 4.03
CA THR A 124 4.15 -11.33 3.24
C THR A 124 4.59 -12.79 3.30
N VAL A 125 3.68 -13.69 3.01
CA VAL A 125 4.01 -15.09 2.76
C VAL A 125 4.87 -15.22 1.50
N GLU A 126 5.61 -16.31 1.40
CA GLU A 126 6.41 -16.63 0.22
C GLU A 126 5.54 -16.67 -1.05
N PHE A 127 6.08 -16.18 -2.16
CA PHE A 127 5.39 -16.30 -3.44
C PHE A 127 5.24 -17.77 -3.83
N PRO A 128 4.10 -18.17 -4.38
CA PRO A 128 3.94 -19.55 -4.89
C PRO A 128 4.92 -19.81 -6.03
N ASP A 129 5.60 -20.94 -5.99
CA ASP A 129 6.44 -21.38 -7.11
C ASP A 129 5.55 -21.95 -8.23
N LEU A 130 5.61 -21.34 -9.39
CA LEU A 130 4.88 -21.78 -10.58
C LEU A 130 5.68 -22.75 -11.46
N HIS A 131 6.85 -23.23 -10.98
CA HIS A 131 7.65 -24.27 -11.62
C HIS A 131 7.94 -24.03 -13.11
N GLY A 132 8.22 -22.77 -13.48
CA GLY A 132 8.51 -22.42 -14.87
C GLY A 132 7.27 -22.32 -15.76
N ALA A 133 6.07 -22.31 -15.20
CA ALA A 133 4.84 -22.15 -15.99
C ALA A 133 4.85 -20.85 -16.78
N THR A 134 4.22 -20.88 -17.94
CA THR A 134 4.09 -19.69 -18.81
C THR A 134 2.92 -18.84 -18.38
N MET A 135 3.11 -17.50 -18.38
CA MET A 135 2.05 -16.54 -18.08
C MET A 135 2.02 -15.38 -19.06
N GLY A 136 0.81 -14.88 -19.30
CA GLY A 136 0.59 -13.58 -19.93
C GLY A 136 0.32 -12.50 -18.86
N ILE A 137 0.82 -11.30 -19.08
CA ILE A 137 0.63 -10.17 -18.17
C ILE A 137 -0.22 -9.11 -18.85
N LEU A 138 -1.27 -8.65 -18.16
CA LEU A 138 -2.07 -7.49 -18.55
C LEU A 138 -1.68 -6.30 -17.66
N VAL A 139 -0.98 -5.33 -18.24
CA VAL A 139 -0.61 -4.10 -17.55
C VAL A 139 -1.79 -3.14 -17.54
N CYS A 140 -2.20 -2.69 -16.37
CA CYS A 140 -3.27 -1.71 -16.23
C CYS A 140 -2.82 -0.50 -15.39
N ALA A 141 -3.44 0.65 -15.65
CA ALA A 141 -3.12 1.89 -14.92
C ALA A 141 -3.58 1.88 -13.45
N CYS A 142 -4.43 0.93 -13.06
CA CYS A 142 -4.95 0.79 -11.69
C CYS A 142 -4.10 -0.15 -10.83
N GLY A 143 -3.31 -1.01 -11.47
CA GLY A 143 -2.55 -2.07 -10.82
C GLY A 143 -1.05 -1.76 -10.72
N GLY A 144 -0.25 -2.63 -11.28
CA GLY A 144 1.20 -2.52 -11.25
C GLY A 144 1.80 -1.99 -12.54
N SER A 145 3.00 -1.45 -12.45
CA SER A 145 3.84 -1.15 -13.62
C SER A 145 4.30 -2.46 -14.28
N GLU A 146 4.70 -2.38 -15.54
CA GLU A 146 5.28 -3.50 -16.26
C GLU A 146 6.47 -4.11 -15.52
N GLU A 147 7.37 -3.25 -15.05
CA GLU A 147 8.57 -3.65 -14.31
C GLU A 147 8.20 -4.47 -13.06
N ARG A 148 7.25 -3.96 -12.26
CA ARG A 148 6.79 -4.64 -11.05
C ARG A 148 6.15 -5.99 -11.36
N MET A 149 5.37 -6.10 -12.43
CA MET A 149 4.76 -7.37 -12.83
C MET A 149 5.80 -8.41 -13.26
N ARG A 150 6.86 -7.98 -13.95
CA ARG A 150 7.98 -8.85 -14.32
C ARG A 150 8.76 -9.32 -13.09
N GLU A 151 9.00 -8.43 -12.13
CA GLU A 151 9.65 -8.77 -10.86
C GLU A 151 8.85 -9.84 -10.10
N ILE A 152 7.54 -9.68 -9.97
CA ILE A 152 6.66 -10.64 -9.31
C ILE A 152 6.69 -11.99 -10.05
N ALA A 153 6.57 -11.98 -11.38
CA ALA A 153 6.65 -13.21 -12.18
C ALA A 153 7.98 -13.96 -11.97
N SER A 154 9.08 -13.22 -11.89
CA SER A 154 10.40 -13.81 -11.60
C SER A 154 10.44 -14.42 -10.20
N LYS A 155 9.89 -13.75 -9.17
CA LYS A 155 9.80 -14.29 -7.80
C LYS A 155 8.92 -15.53 -7.70
N MET A 156 7.95 -15.66 -8.61
CA MET A 156 7.08 -16.83 -8.71
C MET A 156 7.67 -17.94 -9.61
N ASN A 157 8.90 -17.80 -10.07
CA ASN A 157 9.52 -18.73 -11.02
C ASN A 157 8.63 -18.98 -12.26
N ALA A 158 8.06 -17.91 -12.82
CA ALA A 158 7.18 -17.97 -13.98
C ALA A 158 7.86 -17.36 -15.22
N LYS A 159 7.57 -17.93 -16.40
CA LYS A 159 8.06 -17.43 -17.68
C LYS A 159 7.03 -16.52 -18.33
N VAL A 160 7.33 -15.24 -18.44
CA VAL A 160 6.46 -14.28 -19.13
C VAL A 160 6.59 -14.46 -20.64
N VAL A 161 5.52 -14.90 -21.29
CA VAL A 161 5.48 -15.16 -22.73
C VAL A 161 4.80 -14.05 -23.52
N SER A 162 3.94 -13.29 -22.87
CA SER A 162 3.26 -12.15 -23.51
C SER A 162 2.97 -11.05 -22.50
N MET A 163 2.91 -9.82 -23.00
CA MET A 163 2.53 -8.67 -22.20
C MET A 163 1.72 -7.72 -23.07
N CYS A 164 0.57 -7.29 -22.57
CA CYS A 164 -0.26 -6.31 -23.25
C CYS A 164 -0.75 -5.23 -22.28
N LYS A 165 -1.07 -4.07 -22.84
CA LYS A 165 -1.67 -2.97 -22.07
C LYS A 165 -3.19 -3.08 -22.11
N CYS A 166 -3.85 -2.76 -20.99
CA CYS A 166 -5.30 -2.67 -20.95
C CYS A 166 -5.79 -1.63 -21.94
N LYS A 167 -6.85 -1.94 -22.72
CA LYS A 167 -7.46 -1.01 -23.70
C LYS A 167 -7.98 0.28 -23.07
N GLN A 168 -8.30 0.29 -21.78
CA GLN A 168 -8.74 1.47 -21.03
C GLN A 168 -7.56 2.29 -20.48
N ALA A 169 -6.34 1.81 -20.60
CA ALA A 169 -5.13 2.52 -20.14
C ALA A 169 -4.61 3.40 -21.27
N ILE A 170 -4.65 4.71 -21.06
CA ILE A 170 -4.13 5.71 -22.01
C ILE A 170 -2.93 6.42 -21.41
N GLU A 171 -2.05 6.87 -22.29
CA GLU A 171 -0.93 7.72 -21.99
C GLU A 171 -1.26 9.12 -22.50
N ASN A 172 -1.44 10.08 -21.61
CA ASN A 172 -1.84 11.44 -22.00
C ASN A 172 -0.72 12.21 -22.73
N LYS A 173 0.54 11.85 -22.47
CA LYS A 173 1.75 12.39 -23.13
C LYS A 173 2.77 11.26 -23.21
N PRO A 174 3.63 11.22 -24.24
CA PRO A 174 4.72 10.24 -24.34
C PRO A 174 5.57 10.22 -23.05
N GLY A 175 5.73 9.04 -22.44
CA GLY A 175 6.47 8.86 -21.18
C GLY A 175 5.70 9.21 -19.91
N ALA A 176 4.44 9.65 -20.00
CA ALA A 176 3.62 9.91 -18.82
C ALA A 176 3.06 8.60 -18.23
N PRO A 177 2.77 8.55 -16.91
CA PRO A 177 2.12 7.40 -16.31
C PRO A 177 0.78 7.09 -16.97
N LEU A 178 0.50 5.80 -17.16
CA LEU A 178 -0.78 5.34 -17.68
C LEU A 178 -1.93 5.83 -16.80
N LYS A 179 -3.00 6.31 -17.43
CA LYS A 179 -4.24 6.72 -16.78
C LYS A 179 -5.39 5.84 -17.29
N CYS A 180 -6.20 5.32 -16.37
CA CYS A 180 -7.37 4.55 -16.74
C CYS A 180 -8.54 5.46 -17.11
N LEU A 181 -9.19 5.21 -18.26
CA LEU A 181 -10.38 5.95 -18.70
C LEU A 181 -11.64 5.60 -17.88
N ARG A 182 -11.70 4.39 -17.31
CA ARG A 182 -12.86 3.88 -16.58
C ARG A 182 -12.41 3.14 -15.30
N PRO A 183 -11.83 3.85 -14.30
CA PRO A 183 -11.39 3.19 -13.08
C PRO A 183 -12.56 2.54 -12.36
N GLY A 184 -12.38 1.25 -12.00
CA GLY A 184 -13.40 0.46 -11.31
C GLY A 184 -14.46 -0.19 -12.21
N ASN A 185 -14.47 0.12 -13.50
CA ASN A 185 -15.39 -0.48 -14.48
C ASN A 185 -14.58 -1.19 -15.58
N CYS A 186 -13.99 -2.32 -15.20
CA CYS A 186 -13.23 -3.16 -16.12
C CYS A 186 -14.17 -3.91 -17.07
N PRO A 187 -13.77 -4.11 -18.37
CA PRO A 187 -14.55 -4.92 -19.32
C PRO A 187 -14.57 -6.40 -18.94
#